data_8c75ec756108e7851e8c02942a22f1fb
#
_entry.id   8c75ec756108e7851e8c02942a22f1fb
#
_cell.length_a   1.000
_cell.length_b   1.000
_cell.length_c   1.000
_cell.angle_alpha   90.00
_cell.angle_beta   90.00
_cell.angle_gamma   90.00
#
_symmetry.space_group_name_H-M   'P 1'
#
loop_
_entity.id
_entity.type
_entity.pdbx_description
1 polymer ?
#
loop_
_entity_poly.entity_id
_entity_poly.type
_entity_poly.pdbx_seq_one_letter_code
_entity_poly.pdbx_strand_id
1 'polypeptide(L)' 'MAHVAFVLINAELGSEEDLARELRKIEGVSEVYIVYGVYDIIAKVEADSMEKVKEIITWKIRRLPKVRSTLTMITVGQKQ' A
#
# COMPACT_ATOMS: atom_id res chain seq x y z
N MET A 1 -11.26 16.39 0.39
CA MET A 1 -11.66 15.01 0.62
C MET A 1 -10.51 14.10 0.26
N ALA A 2 -10.39 13.02 0.99
CA ALA A 2 -9.29 12.10 0.77
C ALA A 2 -9.56 11.20 -0.42
N HIS A 3 -8.51 10.93 -1.17
CA HIS A 3 -8.51 9.91 -2.19
C HIS A 3 -7.85 8.67 -1.61
N VAL A 4 -8.38 7.50 -1.91
CA VAL A 4 -7.98 6.25 -1.24
C VAL A 4 -7.65 5.20 -2.28
N ALA A 5 -6.59 4.45 -2.00
CA ALA A 5 -6.26 3.26 -2.78
C ALA A 5 -5.86 2.15 -1.82
N PHE A 6 -6.12 0.92 -2.23
CA PHE A 6 -5.64 -0.25 -1.51
C PHE A 6 -4.59 -0.92 -2.36
N VAL A 7 -3.44 -1.20 -1.76
CA VAL A 7 -2.33 -1.84 -2.45
C VAL A 7 -2.15 -3.22 -1.86
N LEU A 8 -2.31 -4.23 -2.71
CA LEU A 8 -2.10 -5.61 -2.33
C LEU A 8 -0.66 -5.96 -2.70
N ILE A 9 0.10 -6.45 -1.74
CA ILE A 9 1.55 -6.57 -1.88
C ILE A 9 1.98 -8.00 -1.62
N ASN A 10 2.82 -8.52 -2.51
CA ASN A 10 3.55 -9.75 -2.25
C ASN A 10 4.95 -9.38 -1.80
N ALA A 11 5.35 -9.93 -0.67
CA ALA A 11 6.65 -9.66 -0.07
C ALA A 11 7.59 -10.83 -0.32
N GLU A 12 8.88 -10.55 -0.25
CA GLU A 12 9.86 -11.62 -0.25
C GLU A 12 9.61 -12.53 0.94
N LEU A 13 9.87 -13.81 0.75
CA LEU A 13 9.59 -14.82 1.74
C LEU A 13 10.29 -14.46 3.06
N GLY A 14 9.53 -14.47 4.14
CA GLY A 14 10.06 -14.17 5.46
C GLY A 14 10.21 -12.69 5.77
N SER A 15 9.82 -11.80 4.84
CA SER A 15 10.01 -10.35 5.01
C SER A 15 8.73 -9.62 5.37
N GLU A 16 7.64 -10.33 5.61
CA GLU A 16 6.33 -9.69 5.75
C GLU A 16 6.31 -8.67 6.88
N GLU A 17 6.86 -9.02 8.03
CA GLU A 17 6.82 -8.12 9.17
C GLU A 17 7.74 -6.92 9.01
N ASP A 18 8.93 -7.16 8.48
CA ASP A 18 9.85 -6.05 8.22
C ASP A 18 9.24 -5.07 7.21
N LEU A 19 8.65 -5.61 6.15
CA LEU A 19 8.05 -4.79 5.12
C LEU A 19 6.85 -4.01 5.67
N ALA A 20 6.01 -4.67 6.46
CA ALA A 20 4.87 -3.99 7.07
C ALA A 20 5.32 -2.82 7.94
N ARG A 21 6.41 -3.00 8.66
CA ARG A 21 6.98 -1.96 9.51
C ARG A 21 7.44 -0.76 8.66
N GLU A 22 8.11 -1.04 7.53
CA GLU A 22 8.55 0.02 6.64
C GLU A 22 7.38 0.75 6.01
N LEU A 23 6.35 0.01 5.62
CA LEU A 23 5.16 0.62 5.03
C LEU A 23 4.48 1.58 6.00
N ARG A 24 4.44 1.23 7.28
CA ARG A 24 3.77 2.07 8.27
C ARG A 24 4.49 3.40 8.49
N LYS A 25 5.73 3.51 8.07
CA LYS A 25 6.49 4.75 8.21
C LYS A 25 6.24 5.72 7.07
N ILE A 26 5.59 5.29 6.00
CA ILE A 26 5.38 6.12 4.83
C ILE A 26 4.20 7.06 5.10
N GLU A 27 4.42 8.35 4.94
CA GLU A 27 3.34 9.32 5.05
C GLU A 27 2.32 9.04 3.96
N GLY A 28 1.05 8.98 4.34
CA GLY A 28 -0.02 8.67 3.40
C GLY A 28 -0.46 7.22 3.46
N VAL A 29 0.34 6.34 4.07
CA VAL A 29 -0.08 4.96 4.32
C VAL A 29 -0.78 4.95 5.67
N SER A 30 -2.10 4.78 5.65
CA SER A 30 -2.92 4.93 6.85
C SER A 30 -3.17 3.61 7.57
N GLU A 31 -3.12 2.48 6.87
CA GLU A 31 -3.34 1.17 7.48
C GLU A 31 -2.50 0.14 6.76
N VAL A 32 -1.97 -0.80 7.51
CA VAL A 32 -1.18 -1.90 6.95
C VAL A 32 -1.58 -3.17 7.67
N TYR A 33 -1.94 -4.21 6.91
CA TYR A 33 -2.33 -5.50 7.44
C TYR A 33 -1.51 -6.59 6.80
N ILE A 34 -1.02 -7.52 7.60
CA ILE A 34 -0.43 -8.76 7.10
C ILE A 34 -1.57 -9.75 6.99
N VAL A 35 -1.67 -10.41 5.84
CA VAL A 35 -2.80 -11.30 5.55
C VAL A 35 -2.27 -12.63 5.03
N TYR A 36 -3.13 -13.61 5.01
CA TYR A 36 -2.84 -14.90 4.36
C TYR A 36 -3.70 -15.02 3.11
N GLY A 37 -3.09 -15.43 2.02
CA GLY A 37 -3.79 -15.64 0.78
C GLY A 37 -2.89 -15.42 -0.40
N VAL A 38 -3.46 -14.96 -1.50
CA VAL A 38 -2.70 -14.69 -2.71
C VAL A 38 -1.69 -13.58 -2.48
N TYR A 39 -2.02 -12.65 -1.60
CA TYR A 39 -1.13 -11.54 -1.25
C TYR A 39 -0.76 -11.64 0.22
N ASP A 40 0.34 -10.99 0.57
CA ASP A 40 0.89 -11.05 1.93
C ASP A 40 0.51 -9.85 2.77
N ILE A 41 0.34 -8.70 2.14
CA ILE A 41 0.10 -7.44 2.86
C ILE A 41 -0.94 -6.63 2.11
N ILE A 42 -1.80 -5.94 2.86
CA ILE A 42 -2.70 -4.94 2.31
C ILE A 42 -2.35 -3.61 2.96
N ALA A 43 -2.09 -2.60 2.13
CA ALA A 43 -1.82 -1.24 2.62
C ALA A 43 -2.87 -0.30 2.07
N LYS A 44 -3.38 0.58 2.95
CA LYS A 44 -4.32 1.61 2.56
C LYS A 44 -3.57 2.92 2.41
N VAL A 45 -3.72 3.57 1.27
CA VAL A 45 -3.04 4.84 0.98
C VAL A 45 -4.09 5.92 0.85
N GLU A 46 -3.89 7.03 1.55
CA GLU A 46 -4.80 8.17 1.50
C GLU A 46 -4.02 9.44 1.30
N ALA A 47 -4.55 10.32 0.47
CA ALA A 47 -3.94 11.63 0.25
C ALA A 47 -4.99 12.58 -0.30
N ASP A 48 -4.64 13.87 -0.34
CA ASP A 48 -5.58 14.91 -0.76
C ASP A 48 -5.88 14.87 -2.26
N SER A 49 -5.02 14.26 -3.06
CA SER A 49 -5.23 14.17 -4.49
C SER A 49 -4.88 12.79 -4.97
N MET A 50 -5.46 12.41 -6.10
CA MET A 50 -5.12 11.13 -6.72
C MET A 50 -3.69 11.11 -7.22
N GLU A 51 -3.19 12.25 -7.68
CA GLU A 51 -1.79 12.35 -8.08
C GLU A 51 -0.87 12.01 -6.93
N LYS A 52 -1.19 12.50 -5.73
CA LYS A 52 -0.37 12.22 -4.55
C LYS A 52 -0.45 10.75 -4.17
N VAL A 53 -1.64 10.15 -4.27
CA VAL A 53 -1.81 8.72 -4.01
C VAL A 53 -0.91 7.92 -4.94
N LYS A 54 -0.94 8.23 -6.23
CA LYS A 54 -0.12 7.51 -7.21
C LYS A 54 1.36 7.72 -6.96
N GLU A 55 1.75 8.91 -6.54
CA GLU A 55 3.14 9.21 -6.23
C GLU A 55 3.64 8.36 -5.07
N ILE A 56 2.83 8.26 -4.02
CA ILE A 56 3.18 7.45 -2.85
C ILE A 56 3.38 5.99 -3.28
N ILE A 57 2.47 5.47 -4.08
CA ILE A 57 2.55 4.08 -4.50
C ILE A 57 3.77 3.84 -5.36
N THR A 58 3.97 4.69 -6.37
CA THR A 58 5.03 4.48 -7.35
C THR A 58 6.41 4.70 -6.75
N TRP A 59 6.57 5.77 -5.96
CA TRP A 59 7.90 6.20 -5.54
C TRP A 59 8.25 5.79 -4.12
N LYS A 60 7.27 5.44 -3.30
CA LYS A 60 7.53 5.05 -1.92
C LYS A 60 7.31 3.56 -1.69
N ILE A 61 6.19 3.02 -2.17
CA ILE A 61 5.85 1.62 -1.88
C ILE A 61 6.57 0.69 -2.83
N ARG A 62 6.43 0.92 -4.13
CA ARG A 62 6.97 -0.02 -5.12
C ARG A 62 8.48 -0.07 -5.14
N ARG A 63 9.14 0.91 -4.55
CA ARG A 63 10.59 0.94 -4.51
C ARG A 63 11.20 0.27 -3.29
N LEU A 64 10.38 -0.17 -2.36
CA LEU A 64 10.90 -0.90 -1.20
C LEU A 64 11.50 -2.21 -1.66
N PRO A 65 12.72 -2.54 -1.19
CA PRO A 65 13.45 -3.69 -1.77
C PRO A 65 12.78 -5.04 -1.56
N LYS A 66 11.94 -5.17 -0.54
CA LYS A 66 11.33 -6.47 -0.23
C LYS A 66 9.96 -6.65 -0.86
N VAL A 67 9.51 -5.69 -1.67
CA VAL A 67 8.27 -5.80 -2.43
C VAL A 67 8.55 -6.59 -3.70
N ARG A 68 7.84 -7.72 -3.87
CA ARG A 68 7.98 -8.53 -5.07
C ARG A 68 7.03 -8.09 -6.16
N SER A 69 5.79 -7.86 -5.78
CA SER A 69 4.78 -7.41 -6.74
C SER A 69 3.68 -6.67 -6.00
N THR A 70 2.96 -5.85 -6.73
CA THR A 70 1.84 -5.09 -6.18
C THR A 70 0.67 -5.13 -7.12
N LEU A 71 -0.53 -5.05 -6.54
CA LEU A 71 -1.76 -4.82 -7.30
C LEU A 71 -2.47 -3.68 -6.61
N THR A 72 -2.72 -2.61 -7.35
CA THR A 72 -3.34 -1.41 -6.78
C THR A 72 -4.80 -1.35 -7.17
N MET A 73 -5.66 -1.11 -6.18
CA MET A 73 -7.07 -0.87 -6.40
C MET A 73 -7.39 0.53 -5.94
N ILE A 74 -7.78 1.39 -6.87
CA ILE A 74 -8.11 2.78 -6.58
C ILE A 74 -9.61 2.86 -6.39
N THR A 75 -10.03 3.45 -5.26
CA THR A 75 -11.46 3.60 -5.01
C THR A 75 -12.04 4.66 -5.92
N VAL A 76 -13.29 4.46 -6.29
CA VAL A 76 -14.01 5.38 -7.16
C VAL A 76 -15.26 5.81 -6.41
N GLY A 77 -15.43 7.12 -6.26
CA GLY A 77 -16.59 7.66 -5.59
C GLY A 77 -16.50 7.56 -4.08
N GLN A 78 -17.64 7.82 -3.48
CA GLN A 78 -17.74 7.91 -2.03
C GLN A 78 -18.33 6.65 -1.44
N LYS A 79 -17.98 6.40 -0.21
CA LYS A 79 -18.65 5.37 0.56
C LYS A 79 -20.11 5.76 0.75
N GLN A 80 -20.98 4.80 0.62
CA GLN A 80 -22.41 5.02 0.83
C GLN A 80 -22.79 4.91 2.29
#